data_61e86d5f9dd40daa3394daa557e825e2
#
_entry.id   61e86d5f9dd40daa3394daa557e825e2
#
_cell.length_a   1.000
_cell.length_b   1.000
_cell.length_c   1.000
_cell.angle_alpha   90.00
_cell.angle_beta   90.00
_cell.angle_gamma   90.00
#
_symmetry.space_group_name_H-M   'P 1'
#
loop_
_entity.id
_entity.type
_entity.pdbx_description
1 polymer ?
#
loop_
_entity_poly.entity_id
_entity_poly.type
_entity_poly.pdbx_seq_one_letter_code
_entity_poly.pdbx_strand_id
1 'polypeptide(L)'
;MNLLSFYISEKQHHADMPLYEWLLEEAKSLGVHGGSAFRAIAGFGRHGHMHEETFFELAGELAVKVEFILDDALADRLLEKIRGHNMNVFYLKQTVEAGVV
;
A
#
# COMPACT_ATOMS: atom_id res chain seq x y z
N MET A 1 -8.59 9.09 -13.09
CA MET A 1 -8.63 7.94 -12.19
C MET A 1 -7.24 7.35 -12.04
N ASN A 2 -6.93 6.85 -10.87
CA ASN A 2 -5.60 6.33 -10.60
C ASN A 2 -5.65 4.98 -9.93
N LEU A 3 -4.62 4.19 -10.19
CA LEU A 3 -4.37 2.99 -9.43
C LEU A 3 -3.26 3.33 -8.47
N LEU A 4 -3.54 3.27 -7.18
CA LEU A 4 -2.58 3.58 -6.16
C LEU A 4 -2.26 2.28 -5.42
N SER A 5 -1.02 1.86 -5.45
CA SER A 5 -0.61 0.60 -4.87
C SER A 5 0.48 0.83 -3.83
N PHE A 6 0.37 0.13 -2.72
CA PHE A 6 1.38 0.17 -1.68
C PHE A 6 1.98 -1.23 -1.52
N TYR A 7 3.29 -1.30 -1.37
CA TYR A 7 3.96 -2.58 -1.21
C TYR A 7 4.57 -2.64 0.19
N ILE A 8 4.12 -3.58 0.98
CA ILE A 8 4.53 -3.68 2.37
C ILE A 8 4.79 -5.13 2.73
N SER A 9 5.36 -5.38 3.87
CA SER A 9 5.52 -6.73 4.36
C SER A 9 4.27 -7.14 5.13
N GLU A 10 3.87 -8.39 5.00
CA GLU A 10 2.71 -8.84 5.73
C GLU A 10 2.94 -8.78 7.24
N LYS A 11 4.17 -8.65 7.70
CA LYS A 11 4.44 -8.58 9.11
C LYS A 11 4.50 -7.17 9.67
N GLN A 12 4.39 -6.17 8.83
CA GLN A 12 4.41 -4.82 9.32
C GLN A 12 3.12 -4.47 10.04
N HIS A 13 3.26 -3.74 11.12
CA HIS A 13 2.10 -3.32 11.94
C HIS A 13 2.12 -1.82 12.16
N HIS A 14 0.97 -1.27 12.40
CA HIS A 14 0.82 0.12 12.78
C HIS A 14 -0.44 0.23 13.61
N ALA A 15 -0.37 0.96 14.71
CA ALA A 15 -1.52 1.17 15.60
C ALA A 15 -2.14 -0.16 16.03
N ASP A 16 -1.27 -1.11 16.35
CA ASP A 16 -1.70 -2.43 16.85
C ASP A 16 -2.48 -3.26 15.87
N MET A 17 -2.35 -3.01 14.60
CA MET A 17 -2.99 -3.86 13.60
C MET A 17 -2.02 -4.06 12.44
N PRO A 18 -2.23 -5.06 11.62
CA PRO A 18 -1.40 -5.22 10.44
C PRO A 18 -1.47 -3.98 9.58
N LEU A 19 -0.34 -3.58 9.01
CA LEU A 19 -0.30 -2.36 8.23
C LEU A 19 -1.25 -2.40 7.05
N TYR A 20 -1.41 -3.55 6.40
CA TYR A 20 -2.32 -3.62 5.26
C TYR A 20 -3.76 -3.33 5.70
N GLU A 21 -4.13 -3.76 6.90
CA GLU A 21 -5.45 -3.51 7.41
C GLU A 21 -5.60 -2.03 7.73
N TRP A 22 -4.58 -1.43 8.31
CA TRP A 22 -4.62 -0.01 8.62
C TRP A 22 -4.79 0.82 7.36
N LEU A 23 -4.07 0.45 6.28
CA LEU A 23 -4.19 1.18 5.03
C LEU A 23 -5.61 1.08 4.47
N LEU A 24 -6.20 -0.10 4.53
CA LEU A 24 -7.57 -0.28 4.06
C LEU A 24 -8.56 0.54 4.88
N GLU A 25 -8.39 0.56 6.20
CA GLU A 25 -9.28 1.33 7.06
C GLU A 25 -9.14 2.82 6.83
N GLU A 26 -7.91 3.30 6.65
CA GLU A 26 -7.71 4.72 6.41
C GLU A 26 -8.33 5.16 5.10
N ALA A 27 -8.17 4.37 4.07
CA ALA A 27 -8.76 4.70 2.79
C ALA A 27 -10.28 4.71 2.89
N LYS A 28 -10.83 3.74 3.58
CA LYS A 28 -12.27 3.66 3.75
C LYS A 28 -12.80 4.90 4.48
N SER A 29 -12.09 5.35 5.50
CA SER A 29 -12.52 6.51 6.25
C SER A 29 -12.46 7.80 5.43
N LEU A 30 -11.64 7.83 4.40
CA LEU A 30 -11.57 9.00 3.52
C LEU A 30 -12.60 8.95 2.40
N GLY A 31 -13.36 7.88 2.32
CA GLY A 31 -14.38 7.78 1.28
C GLY A 31 -13.96 7.02 0.04
N VAL A 32 -12.82 6.34 0.09
CA VAL A 32 -12.41 5.51 -1.05
C VAL A 32 -13.38 4.33 -1.12
N HIS A 33 -13.89 4.07 -2.31
CA HIS A 33 -14.96 3.11 -2.46
C HIS A 33 -14.52 1.66 -2.42
N GLY A 34 -13.32 1.35 -2.67
CA GLY A 34 -12.88 -0.04 -2.62
C GLY A 34 -11.39 -0.16 -2.58
N GLY A 35 -10.92 -1.21 -1.97
CA GLY A 35 -9.51 -1.51 -1.92
C GLY A 35 -9.33 -2.98 -1.66
N SER A 36 -8.18 -3.50 -1.99
CA SER A 36 -7.88 -4.90 -1.84
C SER A 36 -6.44 -5.11 -1.45
N ALA A 37 -6.19 -6.14 -0.69
CA ALA A 37 -4.83 -6.51 -0.34
C ALA A 37 -4.55 -7.88 -0.94
N PHE A 38 -3.39 -8.01 -1.58
CA PHE A 38 -3.00 -9.23 -2.24
C PHE A 38 -1.66 -9.67 -1.71
N ARG A 39 -1.51 -10.92 -1.37
CA ARG A 39 -0.23 -11.42 -0.91
C ARG A 39 0.54 -11.97 -2.09
N ALA A 40 1.81 -11.60 -2.20
CA ALA A 40 2.64 -12.14 -3.25
C ALA A 40 2.90 -13.61 -2.95
N ILE A 41 2.87 -14.44 -3.97
CA ILE A 41 3.17 -15.85 -3.75
C ILE A 41 4.64 -16.12 -3.95
N ALA A 42 5.36 -15.19 -4.54
CA ALA A 42 6.81 -15.29 -4.73
C ALA A 42 7.30 -13.92 -5.14
N GLY A 43 8.56 -13.65 -4.90
CA GLY A 43 9.11 -12.38 -5.34
C GLY A 43 10.42 -12.07 -4.68
N PHE A 44 11.07 -11.04 -5.15
CA PHE A 44 12.27 -10.52 -4.52
C PHE A 44 12.33 -9.02 -4.82
N GLY A 45 13.12 -8.30 -4.04
CA GLY A 45 13.26 -6.88 -4.29
C GLY A 45 14.04 -6.21 -3.19
N ARG A 46 14.43 -4.98 -3.44
CA ARG A 46 15.05 -4.32 -2.45
C ARG A 46 14.59 -2.99 -2.42
N HIS A 47 14.56 -2.38 -1.43
CA HIS A 47 13.98 -1.20 -1.33
C HIS A 47 14.87 -0.28 -1.14
N GLY A 48 15.11 0.16 -1.71
CA GLY A 48 15.73 1.21 -1.61
C GLY A 48 16.60 1.38 -0.68
N HIS A 49 17.32 1.39 -0.61
CA HIS A 49 18.20 1.68 0.13
C HIS A 49 17.99 1.72 1.38
N MET A 50 17.48 1.66 1.64
CA MET A 50 17.29 1.82 2.72
C MET A 50 17.36 0.87 3.51
N HIS A 51 17.36 0.32 3.76
CA HIS A 51 17.40 -0.45 4.61
C HIS A 51 17.17 -1.55 4.31
N GLU A 52 17.38 -1.86 3.85
CA GLU A 52 17.33 -2.69 3.71
C GLU A 52 16.79 -3.82 3.94
N GLU A 53 16.46 -3.99 4.47
CA GLU A 53 15.90 -4.97 4.77
C GLU A 53 15.06 -5.21 3.85
N THR A 54 15.08 -5.70 3.13
CA THR A 54 14.43 -5.95 2.21
C THR A 54 13.40 -6.76 2.49
N PHE A 55 12.29 -6.46 2.30
CA PHE A 55 11.28 -7.14 2.84
C PHE A 55 10.96 -8.43 2.22
N PHE A 56 11.30 -8.67 1.05
CA PHE A 56 10.91 -9.87 0.52
C PHE A 56 11.72 -11.00 0.91
N GLU A 57 12.93 -10.88 1.07
CA GLU A 57 13.67 -11.95 1.27
C GLU A 57 13.97 -12.36 2.55
N LEU A 58 13.60 -11.73 3.49
CA LEU A 58 13.95 -12.11 4.75
C LEU A 58 13.06 -13.05 5.37
N ALA A 59 13.52 -14.06 5.88
CA ALA A 59 12.77 -14.97 6.69
C ALA A 59 11.49 -15.46 6.11
N GLY A 60 11.41 -15.53 4.88
CA GLY A 60 10.20 -16.02 4.27
C GLY A 60 9.05 -15.06 4.27
N GLU A 61 9.26 -13.82 4.63
CA GLU A 61 8.20 -12.87 4.56
C GLU A 61 7.87 -12.54 3.16
N LEU A 62 6.63 -12.42 2.84
CA LEU A 62 6.20 -12.05 1.51
C LEU A 62 5.57 -10.68 1.51
N ALA A 63 5.61 -10.04 0.38
CA ALA A 63 5.02 -8.73 0.24
C ALA A 63 3.52 -8.81 0.15
N VAL A 64 2.88 -7.78 0.61
CA VAL A 64 1.46 -7.59 0.42
C VAL A 64 1.32 -6.32 -0.38
N LYS A 65 0.52 -6.37 -1.44
CA LYS A 65 0.21 -5.19 -2.23
C LYS A 65 -1.18 -4.75 -1.84
N VAL A 66 -1.35 -3.50 -1.43
CA VAL A 66 -2.66 -2.94 -1.13
C VAL A 66 -2.96 -1.95 -2.22
N GLU A 67 -4.07 -2.11 -2.92
CA GLU A 67 -4.34 -1.21 -4.03
C GLU A 67 -5.73 -0.64 -4.01
N PHE A 68 -5.85 0.56 -4.55
CA PHE A 68 -7.07 1.31 -4.60
C PHE A 68 -7.22 1.94 -5.96
N ILE A 69 -8.46 2.06 -6.45
CA ILE A 69 -8.76 2.84 -7.63
C ILE A 69 -9.48 4.07 -7.14
N LEU A 70 -8.94 5.23 -7.40
CA LEU A 70 -9.49 6.45 -6.84
C LEU A 70 -9.09 7.66 -7.66
N ASP A 71 -9.74 8.77 -7.42
CA ASP A 71 -9.43 9.98 -8.16
C ASP A 71 -8.21 10.69 -7.57
N ASP A 72 -7.76 11.75 -8.22
CA ASP A 72 -6.57 12.46 -7.78
C ASP A 72 -6.70 13.04 -6.40
N ALA A 73 -7.83 13.61 -6.09
CA ALA A 73 -8.00 14.27 -4.79
C ALA A 73 -7.91 13.26 -3.65
N LEU A 74 -8.54 12.11 -3.81
CA LEU A 74 -8.47 11.09 -2.78
C LEU A 74 -7.09 10.47 -2.69
N ALA A 75 -6.41 10.31 -3.82
CA ALA A 75 -5.05 9.79 -3.80
C ALA A 75 -4.13 10.72 -3.01
N ASP A 76 -4.25 12.02 -3.26
CA ASP A 76 -3.43 13.00 -2.56
C ASP A 76 -3.74 12.99 -1.06
N ARG A 77 -4.99 12.88 -0.70
CA ARG A 77 -5.37 12.86 0.71
C ARG A 77 -4.85 11.62 1.42
N LEU A 78 -4.93 10.49 0.77
CA LEU A 78 -4.45 9.26 1.38
C LEU A 78 -2.93 9.28 1.54
N LEU A 79 -2.22 9.76 0.53
CA LEU A 79 -0.77 9.86 0.62
C LEU A 79 -0.36 10.84 1.71
N GLU A 80 -1.08 11.94 1.83
CA GLU A 80 -0.78 12.91 2.85
C GLU A 80 -1.00 12.33 4.25
N LYS A 81 -2.06 11.56 4.40
CA LYS A 81 -2.34 10.95 5.68
C LYS A 81 -1.25 9.97 6.06
N ILE A 82 -0.78 9.20 5.12
CA ILE A 82 0.29 8.24 5.39
C ILE A 82 1.58 8.97 5.73
N ARG A 83 1.88 10.06 5.01
CA ARG A 83 3.07 10.82 5.29
C ARG A 83 3.08 11.35 6.71
N GLY A 84 1.93 11.69 7.23
CA GLY A 84 1.82 12.22 8.58
C GLY A 84 2.20 11.23 9.66
N HIS A 85 2.24 9.94 9.33
CA HIS A 85 2.58 8.92 10.30
C HIS A 85 4.06 8.49 10.21
N ASN A 86 4.80 9.13 9.31
CA ASN A 86 6.21 8.86 9.24
C ASN A 86 6.61 7.43 8.98
N MET A 87 5.85 6.70 8.21
CA MET A 87 6.24 5.38 7.85
C MET A 87 6.78 5.41 6.47
N ASN A 88 7.78 4.66 6.17
CA ASN A 88 8.33 4.61 4.84
C ASN A 88 7.66 3.51 4.08
N VAL A 89 6.72 3.87 3.24
CA VAL A 89 5.97 2.88 2.47
C VAL A 89 6.18 3.15 1.00
N PHE A 90 6.60 2.14 0.27
CA PHE A 90 6.78 2.29 -1.17
C PHE A 90 5.43 2.28 -1.85
N TYR A 91 5.21 3.19 -2.77
CA TYR A 91 3.96 3.22 -3.49
C TYR A 91 4.16 3.46 -4.98
N LEU A 92 3.17 3.09 -5.75
CA LEU A 92 3.11 3.40 -7.15
C LEU A 92 1.78 4.08 -7.39
N LYS A 93 1.77 5.06 -8.28
CA LYS A 93 0.54 5.71 -8.68
C LYS A 93 0.54 5.78 -10.20
N GLN A 94 -0.51 5.26 -10.81
CA GLN A 94 -0.61 5.25 -12.26
C GLN A 94 -1.96 5.75 -12.68
N THR A 95 -1.99 6.52 -13.77
CA THR A 95 -3.26 6.92 -14.36
C THR A 95 -3.84 5.72 -15.10
N VAL A 96 -5.10 5.43 -14.85
CA VAL A 96 -5.75 4.29 -15.47
C VAL A 96 -7.14 4.68 -15.96
N GLU A 97 -7.66 3.89 -16.85
CA GLU A 97 -9.04 4.01 -17.24
C GLU A 97 -9.75 2.85 -16.58
N ALA A 98 -10.80 3.13 -15.86
CA ALA A 98 -11.55 2.08 -15.15
C ALA A 98 -13.03 2.35 -15.29
N GLY A 99 -13.79 1.31 -15.41
CA GLY A 99 -15.23 1.45 -15.54
C GLY A 99 -15.90 0.09 -15.48
N VAL A 100 -17.20 0.11 -15.64
CA VAL A 100 -17.99 -1.11 -15.65
C VAL A 100 -18.51 -1.30 -17.06
N VAL A 101 -18.36 -2.51 -17.59
CA VAL A 101 -18.75 -2.81 -18.94
C VAL A 101 -20.15 -3.35 -18.95
#